data_9176eea338721cfe8a9385c13be0f575
#
_entry.id   9176eea338721cfe8a9385c13be0f575
#
_cell.length_a   1.000
_cell.length_b   1.000
_cell.length_c   1.000
_cell.angle_alpha   90.00
_cell.angle_beta   90.00
_cell.angle_gamma   90.00
#
_symmetry.space_group_name_H-M   'P 1'
#
loop_
_entity.id
_entity.type
_entity.pdbx_description
1 polymer ?
#
loop_
_entity_poly.entity_id
_entity_poly.type
_entity_poly.pdbx_seq_one_letter_code
_entity_poly.pdbx_strand_id
1 'polypeptide(L)'
;MKRVAALAGALTLAACAPTVPRPIAGSVRPVPMAATPGLERVLGQDAAGLVRLFGQPDADVREGTARKLQFAGQFCVLDAYLYPKGDEAPRVTYLDAREPDGSAIDRASCVAALTRRDGGVASGQR
;
A
#
# COMPACT_ATOMS: atom_id res chain seq x y z
N MET A 1 44.92 -33.80 60.48
CA MET A 1 43.63 -33.17 60.27
C MET A 1 43.81 -31.99 59.35
N LYS A 2 43.53 -32.18 58.07
CA LYS A 2 43.65 -31.11 57.04
C LYS A 2 42.24 -30.82 56.51
N ARG A 3 41.73 -29.65 56.83
CA ARG A 3 40.47 -29.17 56.31
C ARG A 3 40.71 -28.49 54.99
N VAL A 4 40.23 -29.07 53.91
CA VAL A 4 40.25 -28.47 52.57
C VAL A 4 38.96 -27.68 52.42
N ALA A 5 39.05 -26.37 52.33
CA ALA A 5 37.94 -25.49 52.02
C ALA A 5 37.82 -25.42 50.49
N ALA A 6 36.70 -25.90 49.95
CA ALA A 6 36.35 -25.75 48.54
C ALA A 6 35.67 -24.40 48.34
N LEU A 7 36.29 -23.50 47.59
CA LEU A 7 35.69 -22.27 47.09
C LEU A 7 34.85 -22.62 45.83
N ALA A 8 33.56 -22.52 45.97
CA ALA A 8 32.62 -22.56 44.81
C ALA A 8 32.57 -21.17 44.15
N GLY A 9 33.21 -21.04 43.03
CA GLY A 9 33.08 -19.85 42.17
C GLY A 9 31.80 -19.86 41.39
N ALA A 10 30.89 -18.94 41.68
CA ALA A 10 29.69 -18.70 40.89
C ALA A 10 30.03 -17.87 39.65
N LEU A 11 30.01 -18.50 38.47
CA LEU A 11 30.06 -17.78 37.19
C LEU A 11 28.65 -17.23 36.90
N THR A 12 28.50 -15.92 37.04
CA THR A 12 27.32 -15.22 36.54
C THR A 12 27.50 -14.94 35.05
N LEU A 13 26.81 -15.69 34.19
CA LEU A 13 26.69 -15.35 32.79
C LEU A 13 25.69 -14.19 32.67
N ALA A 14 26.24 -13.00 32.40
CA ALA A 14 25.42 -11.86 31.96
C ALA A 14 24.98 -12.11 30.53
N ALA A 15 23.74 -12.53 30.35
CA ALA A 15 23.11 -12.64 29.02
C ALA A 15 22.79 -11.22 28.52
N CYS A 16 23.62 -10.69 27.63
CA CYS A 16 23.27 -9.54 26.82
C CYS A 16 22.21 -9.96 25.82
N ALA A 17 20.94 -9.75 26.14
CA ALA A 17 19.85 -9.87 25.16
C ALA A 17 19.90 -8.66 24.22
N PRO A 18 20.00 -8.85 22.89
CA PRO A 18 19.89 -7.73 21.96
C PRO A 18 18.46 -7.19 22.05
N THR A 19 18.33 -5.94 22.44
CA THR A 19 17.06 -5.20 22.42
C THR A 19 16.73 -4.93 20.96
N VAL A 20 15.89 -5.77 20.36
CA VAL A 20 15.34 -5.51 19.03
C VAL A 20 14.40 -4.30 19.19
N PRO A 21 14.64 -3.20 18.47
CA PRO A 21 13.70 -2.08 18.48
C PRO A 21 12.34 -2.60 18.01
N ARG A 22 11.34 -2.54 18.87
CA ARG A 22 9.95 -2.80 18.47
C ARG A 22 9.58 -1.77 17.41
N PRO A 23 9.12 -2.18 16.21
CA PRO A 23 8.53 -1.23 15.29
C PRO A 23 7.36 -0.60 16.02
N ILE A 24 7.41 0.71 16.22
CA ILE A 24 6.28 1.48 16.65
C ILE A 24 5.27 1.35 15.51
N ALA A 25 4.21 0.56 15.72
CA ALA A 25 3.06 0.56 14.86
C ALA A 25 2.34 1.91 15.01
N GLY A 26 3.01 2.97 14.60
CA GLY A 26 2.36 4.22 14.30
C GLY A 26 1.46 3.94 13.10
N SER A 27 0.15 4.07 13.29
CA SER A 27 -0.75 4.14 12.15
C SER A 27 -0.29 5.32 11.29
N VAL A 28 0.46 5.02 10.25
CA VAL A 28 0.84 6.00 9.24
C VAL A 28 -0.48 6.41 8.58
N ARG A 29 -1.04 7.53 9.04
CA ARG A 29 -2.14 8.15 8.31
C ARG A 29 -1.58 8.55 6.96
N PRO A 30 -2.16 8.05 5.87
CA PRO A 30 -1.73 8.48 4.55
C PRO A 30 -1.89 10.00 4.48
N VAL A 31 -0.82 10.67 4.15
CA VAL A 31 -0.88 12.09 3.85
C VAL A 31 -1.67 12.20 2.55
N PRO A 32 -2.77 12.98 2.51
CA PRO A 32 -3.50 13.20 1.26
C PRO A 32 -2.53 13.69 0.19
N MET A 33 -2.56 13.05 -0.97
CA MET A 33 -1.75 13.51 -2.09
C MET A 33 -2.19 14.90 -2.49
N ALA A 34 -1.24 15.83 -2.59
CA ALA A 34 -1.51 17.12 -3.19
C ALA A 34 -2.04 16.92 -4.62
N ALA A 35 -2.92 17.81 -5.06
CA ALA A 35 -3.49 17.76 -6.39
C ALA A 35 -2.37 17.74 -7.45
N THR A 36 -2.08 16.55 -7.95
CA THR A 36 -1.12 16.36 -9.04
C THR A 36 -1.91 16.37 -10.35
N PRO A 37 -1.52 17.17 -11.34
CA PRO A 37 -2.18 17.18 -12.64
C PRO A 37 -2.33 15.75 -13.20
N GLY A 38 -3.53 15.39 -13.65
CA GLY A 38 -3.86 14.06 -14.16
C GLY A 38 -4.37 13.05 -13.14
N LEU A 39 -4.29 13.34 -11.83
CA LEU A 39 -4.83 12.48 -10.78
C LEU A 39 -6.20 12.94 -10.26
N GLU A 40 -6.65 14.12 -10.59
CA GLU A 40 -7.90 14.74 -10.10
C GLU A 40 -9.15 13.94 -10.45
N ARG A 41 -9.10 13.18 -11.53
CA ARG A 41 -10.22 12.29 -11.93
C ARG A 41 -10.30 11.00 -11.11
N VAL A 42 -9.24 10.65 -10.38
CA VAL A 42 -9.15 9.42 -9.57
C VAL A 42 -9.23 9.73 -8.08
N LEU A 43 -8.54 10.76 -7.63
CA LEU A 43 -8.58 11.18 -6.23
C LEU A 43 -10.00 11.59 -5.83
N GLY A 44 -10.46 11.11 -4.67
CA GLY A 44 -11.79 11.35 -4.16
C GLY A 44 -12.90 10.47 -4.75
N GLN A 45 -12.59 9.61 -5.72
CA GLN A 45 -13.54 8.62 -6.23
C GLN A 45 -13.81 7.53 -5.18
N ASP A 46 -15.00 6.97 -5.22
CA ASP A 46 -15.32 5.71 -4.53
C ASP A 46 -14.98 4.49 -5.41
N ALA A 47 -15.18 3.30 -4.89
CA ALA A 47 -14.91 2.06 -5.61
C ALA A 47 -15.70 1.97 -6.94
N ALA A 48 -16.95 2.40 -6.93
CA ALA A 48 -17.79 2.40 -8.15
C ALA A 48 -17.26 3.38 -9.20
N GLY A 49 -16.76 4.53 -8.77
CA GLY A 49 -16.10 5.51 -9.65
C GLY A 49 -14.85 4.94 -10.31
N LEU A 50 -14.04 4.20 -9.56
CA LEU A 50 -12.85 3.54 -10.10
C LEU A 50 -13.19 2.46 -11.13
N VAL A 51 -14.25 1.66 -10.86
CA VAL A 51 -14.73 0.64 -11.81
C VAL A 51 -15.20 1.28 -13.12
N ARG A 52 -15.86 2.43 -13.05
CA ARG A 52 -16.25 3.17 -14.27
C ARG A 52 -15.04 3.69 -15.06
N LEU A 53 -13.96 4.05 -14.36
CA LEU A 53 -12.74 4.57 -15.00
C LEU A 53 -11.85 3.48 -15.60
N PHE A 54 -11.70 2.37 -14.90
CA PHE A 54 -10.66 1.36 -15.19
C PHE A 54 -11.21 -0.04 -15.43
N GLY A 55 -12.51 -0.26 -15.30
CA GLY A 55 -13.11 -1.59 -15.31
C GLY A 55 -13.00 -2.30 -13.95
N GLN A 56 -13.20 -3.60 -13.93
CA GLN A 56 -13.10 -4.38 -12.69
C GLN A 56 -11.67 -4.41 -12.18
N PRO A 57 -11.45 -4.28 -10.86
CA PRO A 57 -10.13 -4.40 -10.29
C PRO A 57 -9.61 -5.85 -10.38
N ASP A 58 -8.32 -6.00 -10.56
CA ASP A 58 -7.63 -7.30 -10.54
C ASP A 58 -7.45 -7.83 -9.12
N ALA A 59 -7.42 -6.95 -8.13
CA ALA A 59 -7.43 -7.30 -6.72
C ALA A 59 -8.20 -6.26 -5.89
N ASP A 60 -8.88 -6.75 -4.85
CA ASP A 60 -9.63 -5.96 -3.87
C ASP A 60 -9.27 -6.48 -2.47
N VAL A 61 -8.49 -5.72 -1.74
CA VAL A 61 -7.89 -6.14 -0.47
C VAL A 61 -8.22 -5.11 0.62
N ARG A 62 -8.50 -5.61 1.83
CA ARG A 62 -8.63 -4.76 3.01
C ARG A 62 -7.33 -4.79 3.81
N GLU A 63 -6.85 -3.60 4.15
CA GLU A 63 -5.66 -3.38 4.96
C GLU A 63 -6.01 -2.45 6.13
N GLY A 64 -6.34 -3.01 7.29
CA GLY A 64 -6.86 -2.23 8.41
C GLY A 64 -8.19 -1.57 8.06
N THR A 65 -8.26 -0.24 8.14
CA THR A 65 -9.42 0.57 7.72
C THR A 65 -9.42 0.90 6.24
N ALA A 66 -8.30 0.66 5.55
CA ALA A 66 -8.16 0.93 4.14
C ALA A 66 -8.72 -0.21 3.29
N ARG A 67 -9.20 0.14 2.11
CA ARG A 67 -9.49 -0.78 1.02
C ARG A 67 -8.55 -0.45 -0.14
N LYS A 68 -7.80 -1.43 -0.59
CA LYS A 68 -6.91 -1.29 -1.73
C LYS A 68 -7.53 -1.96 -2.95
N LEU A 69 -7.74 -1.21 -4.01
CA LEU A 69 -8.12 -1.73 -5.32
C LEU A 69 -6.91 -1.67 -6.24
N GLN A 70 -6.59 -2.78 -6.88
CA GLN A 70 -5.49 -2.88 -7.82
C GLN A 70 -6.02 -3.02 -9.25
N PHE A 71 -5.45 -2.24 -10.14
CA PHE A 71 -5.74 -2.29 -11.57
C PHE A 71 -4.45 -2.55 -12.34
N ALA A 72 -4.36 -3.72 -12.96
CA ALA A 72 -3.20 -4.12 -13.74
C ALA A 72 -3.43 -3.88 -15.24
N GLY A 73 -2.50 -3.20 -15.86
CA GLY A 73 -2.46 -2.99 -17.29
C GLY A 73 -1.17 -3.56 -17.88
N GLN A 74 -1.04 -3.43 -19.21
CA GLN A 74 0.15 -3.87 -19.93
C GLN A 74 1.41 -3.08 -19.53
N PHE A 75 1.25 -1.80 -19.20
CA PHE A 75 2.36 -0.89 -18.92
C PHE A 75 2.59 -0.61 -17.45
N CYS A 76 1.56 -0.75 -16.61
CA CYS A 76 1.67 -0.44 -15.19
C CYS A 76 0.61 -1.15 -14.37
N VAL A 77 0.87 -1.18 -13.06
CA VAL A 77 -0.07 -1.58 -12.02
C VAL A 77 -0.35 -0.36 -11.15
N LEU A 78 -1.62 -0.02 -10.97
CA LEU A 78 -2.10 1.05 -10.11
C LEU A 78 -2.75 0.47 -8.88
N ASP A 79 -2.30 0.89 -7.71
CA ASP A 79 -2.91 0.61 -6.42
C ASP A 79 -3.64 1.85 -5.91
N ALA A 80 -4.96 1.77 -5.79
CA ALA A 80 -5.79 2.84 -5.24
C ALA A 80 -6.18 2.50 -3.80
N TYR A 81 -5.84 3.38 -2.87
CA TYR A 81 -6.14 3.24 -1.45
C TYR A 81 -7.32 4.13 -1.07
N LEU A 82 -8.40 3.48 -0.66
CA LEU A 82 -9.64 4.13 -0.24
C LEU A 82 -9.77 4.08 1.28
N TYR A 83 -10.04 5.23 1.87
CA TYR A 83 -10.23 5.36 3.31
C TYR A 83 -11.63 5.88 3.61
N PRO A 84 -12.27 5.39 4.68
CA PRO A 84 -13.53 5.92 5.14
C PRO A 84 -13.34 7.32 5.72
N LYS A 85 -14.32 8.19 5.50
CA LYS A 85 -14.42 9.50 6.12
C LYS A 85 -15.78 9.62 6.78
N GLY A 86 -15.83 9.41 8.11
CA GLY A 86 -17.10 9.31 8.82
C GLY A 86 -17.93 8.12 8.31
N ASP A 87 -19.21 8.35 8.07
CA ASP A 87 -20.17 7.34 7.58
C ASP A 87 -20.27 7.28 6.04
N GLU A 88 -19.45 8.07 5.35
CA GLU A 88 -19.42 8.07 3.89
C GLU A 88 -18.71 6.84 3.31
N ALA A 89 -19.04 6.49 2.07
CA ALA A 89 -18.30 5.46 1.34
C ALA A 89 -16.81 5.80 1.27
N PRO A 90 -15.92 4.79 1.45
CA PRO A 90 -14.48 5.02 1.35
C PRO A 90 -14.09 5.64 0.01
N ARG A 91 -13.20 6.62 0.06
CA ARG A 91 -12.74 7.37 -1.11
C ARG A 91 -11.24 7.30 -1.26
N VAL A 92 -10.78 7.38 -2.49
CA VAL A 92 -9.36 7.39 -2.83
C VAL A 92 -8.68 8.61 -2.23
N THR A 93 -7.69 8.35 -1.37
CA THR A 93 -6.83 9.40 -0.79
C THR A 93 -5.38 9.25 -1.20
N TYR A 94 -4.98 8.05 -1.62
CA TYR A 94 -3.62 7.76 -2.03
C TYR A 94 -3.60 6.81 -3.23
N LEU A 95 -2.64 7.03 -4.12
CA LEU A 95 -2.37 6.19 -5.28
C LEU A 95 -0.90 5.80 -5.28
N ASP A 96 -0.61 4.58 -5.61
CA ASP A 96 0.73 4.13 -5.96
C ASP A 96 0.72 3.49 -7.34
N ALA A 97 1.83 3.61 -8.05
CA ALA A 97 1.97 3.04 -9.38
C ALA A 97 3.36 2.46 -9.57
N ARG A 98 3.43 1.34 -10.26
CA ARG A 98 4.68 0.69 -10.64
C ARG A 98 4.56 0.06 -12.02
N GLU A 99 5.68 -0.17 -12.66
CA GLU A 99 5.72 -1.02 -13.85
C GLU A 99 5.48 -2.49 -13.48
N PRO A 100 5.13 -3.37 -14.43
CA PRO A 100 4.90 -4.78 -14.13
C PRO A 100 6.11 -5.50 -13.51
N ASP A 101 7.33 -5.03 -13.77
CA ASP A 101 8.57 -5.54 -13.15
C ASP A 101 8.84 -4.98 -11.75
N GLY A 102 8.01 -4.06 -11.25
CA GLY A 102 8.12 -3.42 -9.95
C GLY A 102 8.88 -2.09 -9.96
N SER A 103 9.44 -1.65 -11.08
CA SER A 103 10.13 -0.36 -11.19
C SER A 103 9.17 0.82 -11.08
N ALA A 104 9.71 2.00 -10.75
CA ALA A 104 8.92 3.20 -10.56
C ALA A 104 8.35 3.72 -11.89
N ILE A 105 7.10 4.17 -11.86
CA ILE A 105 6.45 4.89 -12.95
C ILE A 105 5.70 6.10 -12.39
N ASP A 106 5.56 7.13 -13.20
CA ASP A 106 4.73 8.28 -12.85
C ASP A 106 3.25 7.88 -12.74
N ARG A 107 2.61 8.30 -11.65
CA ARG A 107 1.23 7.92 -11.34
C ARG A 107 0.23 8.42 -12.36
N ALA A 108 0.37 9.67 -12.81
CA ALA A 108 -0.52 10.26 -13.80
C ALA A 108 -0.37 9.57 -15.16
N SER A 109 0.84 9.17 -15.52
CA SER A 109 1.12 8.37 -16.71
C SER A 109 0.46 7.00 -16.64
N CYS A 110 0.49 6.34 -15.49
CA CYS A 110 -0.20 5.07 -15.28
C CYS A 110 -1.72 5.22 -15.37
N VAL A 111 -2.30 6.22 -14.72
CA VAL A 111 -3.74 6.54 -14.81
C VAL A 111 -4.16 6.77 -16.27
N ALA A 112 -3.38 7.54 -17.03
CA ALA A 112 -3.65 7.80 -18.44
C ALA A 112 -3.58 6.52 -19.29
N ALA A 113 -2.62 5.64 -19.01
CA ALA A 113 -2.46 4.37 -19.71
C ALA A 113 -3.65 3.43 -19.48
N LEU A 114 -4.09 3.29 -18.22
CA LEU A 114 -5.23 2.45 -17.84
C LEU A 114 -6.55 2.98 -18.40
N THR A 115 -6.77 4.30 -18.38
CA THR A 115 -7.97 4.92 -18.94
C THR A 115 -8.06 4.68 -20.45
N ARG A 116 -6.94 4.73 -21.18
CA ARG A 116 -6.90 4.43 -22.63
C ARG A 116 -7.20 2.96 -22.92
N ARG A 117 -6.82 2.07 -22.05
CA ARG A 117 -7.11 0.63 -22.17
C ARG A 117 -8.61 0.39 -22.31
N ASP A 118 -9.40 0.95 -21.42
CA ASP A 118 -10.86 0.76 -21.42
C ASP A 118 -11.57 1.57 -22.50
N GLY A 119 -11.10 2.76 -22.82
CA GLY A 119 -11.59 3.58 -23.92
C GLY A 119 -11.30 2.98 -25.30
N GLY A 120 -10.19 2.26 -25.43
CA GLY A 120 -9.80 1.58 -26.66
C GLY A 120 -10.66 0.37 -27.01
N VAL A 121 -11.17 -0.33 -26.01
CA VAL A 121 -12.05 -1.50 -26.22
C VAL A 121 -13.43 -1.08 -26.73
N ALA A 122 -13.94 0.06 -26.26
CA ALA A 122 -15.22 0.60 -26.74
C ALA A 122 -15.18 1.07 -28.20
N SER A 123 -14.01 1.41 -28.71
CA SER A 123 -13.81 1.87 -30.11
C SER A 123 -13.60 0.73 -31.10
N GLY A 124 -13.33 -0.48 -30.65
CA GLY A 124 -13.06 -1.65 -31.50
C GLY A 124 -14.27 -2.52 -31.83
N GLN A 125 -15.43 -2.20 -31.30
CA GLN A 125 -16.68 -2.93 -31.60
C GLN A 125 -17.63 -2.07 -32.43
N ARG A 126 -17.22 -1.74 -33.61
CA ARG A 126 -18.15 -1.32 -34.66
C ARG A 126 -17.96 -2.19 -35.88
#